data_02ae033d89dcbfa25191c31122a680b6
#
_entry.id   02ae033d89dcbfa25191c31122a680b6
#
_cell.length_a   1.000
_cell.length_b   1.000
_cell.length_c   1.000
_cell.angle_alpha   90.00
_cell.angle_beta   90.00
_cell.angle_gamma   90.00
#
_symmetry.space_group_name_H-M   'P 1'
#
loop_
_entity.id
_entity.type
_entity.pdbx_description
1 polymer ?
#
loop_
_entity_poly.entity_id
_entity_poly.type
_entity_poly.pdbx_seq_one_letter_code
_entity_poly.pdbx_strand_id
1 'polypeptide(L)' 'MELRDKIAKQIQAITSERIEVMEMIDQLDEIEEWLVLTMLYVNNLPLAQICREMKISKVNVYRIRNQALDHLAGMVNAD' A
#
# COMPACT_ATOMS: atom_id res chain seq x y z
N MET A 1 -7.16 -1.46 12.65
CA MET A 1 -6.70 -0.30 13.41
C MET A 1 -7.09 0.97 12.70
N GLU A 2 -7.56 1.93 13.47
CA GLU A 2 -8.11 3.16 12.91
C GLU A 2 -7.11 3.95 12.07
N LEU A 3 -5.87 4.04 12.54
CA LEU A 3 -4.84 4.82 11.83
C LEU A 3 -4.51 4.20 10.48
N ARG A 4 -4.39 2.88 10.44
CA ARG A 4 -4.11 2.18 9.18
C ARG A 4 -5.25 2.38 8.18
N ASP A 5 -6.49 2.29 8.64
CA ASP A 5 -7.65 2.50 7.78
C ASP A 5 -7.70 3.93 7.27
N LYS A 6 -7.31 4.88 8.11
CA LYS A 6 -7.26 6.29 7.73
C LYS A 6 -6.22 6.53 6.63
N ILE A 7 -5.05 5.92 6.76
CA ILE A 7 -4.01 6.03 5.73
C ILE A 7 -4.48 5.42 4.42
N ALA A 8 -5.13 4.25 4.47
CA ALA A 8 -5.65 3.61 3.28
C ALA A 8 -6.69 4.49 2.57
N LYS A 9 -7.57 5.12 3.33
CA LYS A 9 -8.57 6.04 2.77
C LYS A 9 -7.91 7.27 2.18
N GLN A 10 -6.87 7.80 2.82
CA GLN A 10 -6.12 8.93 2.30
C GLN A 10 -5.50 8.60 0.94
N ILE A 11 -4.86 7.44 0.83
CA ILE A 11 -4.27 7.00 -0.43
C ILE A 11 -5.33 6.90 -1.52
N GLN A 12 -6.50 6.34 -1.20
CA GLN A 12 -7.59 6.23 -2.16
C GLN A 12 -8.15 7.60 -2.55
N ALA A 13 -8.24 8.51 -1.59
CA ALA A 13 -8.79 9.83 -1.85
C ALA A 13 -7.91 10.67 -2.77
N ILE A 14 -6.59 10.45 -2.72
CA ILE A 14 -5.63 11.21 -3.52
C ILE A 14 -5.13 10.44 -4.73
N THR A 15 -5.87 9.41 -5.17
CA THR A 15 -5.47 8.64 -6.36
C THR A 15 -5.42 9.48 -7.62
N SER A 16 -6.13 10.61 -7.65
CA SER A 16 -6.04 11.55 -8.75
C SER A 16 -4.68 12.24 -8.80
N GLU A 17 -3.94 12.25 -7.69
CA GLU A 17 -2.62 12.84 -7.60
C GLU A 17 -1.59 11.74 -7.44
N ARG A 18 -1.37 11.01 -8.52
CA ARG A 18 -0.52 9.81 -8.51
C ARG A 18 0.90 10.07 -8.01
N ILE A 19 1.41 11.25 -8.26
CA ILE A 19 2.78 11.58 -7.86
C ILE A 19 2.91 11.53 -6.34
N GLU A 20 1.95 12.10 -5.62
CA GLU A 20 1.98 12.09 -4.15
C GLU A 20 1.88 10.68 -3.59
N VAL A 21 1.00 9.87 -4.18
CA VAL A 21 0.84 8.47 -3.77
C VAL A 21 2.15 7.71 -4.00
N MET A 22 2.75 7.90 -5.16
CA MET A 22 4.01 7.23 -5.49
C MET A 22 5.14 7.66 -4.56
N GLU A 23 5.24 8.94 -4.24
CA GLU A 23 6.25 9.42 -3.32
C GLU A 23 6.09 8.83 -1.93
N MET A 24 4.84 8.72 -1.47
CA MET A 24 4.55 8.10 -0.19
C MET A 24 4.96 6.63 -0.16
N ILE A 25 4.62 5.90 -1.22
CA ILE A 25 4.95 4.47 -1.32
C ILE A 25 6.45 4.26 -1.48
N ASP A 26 7.13 5.15 -2.20
CA ASP A 26 8.57 5.05 -2.43
C ASP A 26 9.39 5.16 -1.13
N GLN A 27 8.80 5.62 -0.05
CA GLN A 27 9.47 5.69 1.23
C GLN A 27 9.56 4.33 1.93
N LEU A 28 8.87 3.33 1.42
CA LEU A 28 8.92 1.99 1.98
C LEU A 28 10.23 1.30 1.63
N ASP A 29 10.87 0.70 2.63
CA ASP A 29 12.14 -0.01 2.44
C ASP A 29 11.94 -1.42 1.91
N GLU A 30 10.82 -2.04 2.27
CA GLU A 30 10.53 -3.41 1.86
C GLU A 30 9.95 -3.44 0.45
N ILE A 31 10.63 -4.16 -0.44
CA ILE A 31 10.22 -4.19 -1.84
C ILE A 31 8.85 -4.84 -2.03
N GLU A 32 8.52 -5.85 -1.21
CA GLU A 32 7.21 -6.49 -1.30
C GLU A 32 6.09 -5.52 -0.93
N GLU A 33 6.32 -4.71 0.11
CA GLU A 33 5.35 -3.69 0.51
C GLU A 33 5.16 -2.65 -0.58
N TRP A 34 6.26 -2.20 -1.16
CA TRP A 34 6.24 -1.25 -2.26
C TRP A 34 5.43 -1.80 -3.43
N LEU A 35 5.71 -3.06 -3.81
CA LEU A 35 5.01 -3.70 -4.92
C LEU A 35 3.51 -3.84 -4.67
N VAL A 36 3.14 -4.33 -3.49
CA VAL A 36 1.72 -4.53 -3.16
C VAL A 36 0.97 -3.21 -3.19
N LEU A 37 1.50 -2.17 -2.56
CA LEU A 37 0.82 -0.88 -2.53
C LEU A 37 0.78 -0.24 -3.91
N THR A 38 1.83 -0.38 -4.70
CA THR A 38 1.84 0.13 -6.07
C THR A 38 0.76 -0.56 -6.91
N MET A 39 0.67 -1.87 -6.83
CA MET A 39 -0.34 -2.61 -7.59
C MET A 39 -1.75 -2.27 -7.14
N LEU A 40 -1.97 -2.13 -5.83
CA LEU A 40 -3.31 -1.87 -5.30
C LEU A 40 -3.78 -0.45 -5.56
N TYR A 41 -2.92 0.54 -5.31
CA TYR A 41 -3.36 1.93 -5.24
C TYR A 41 -2.92 2.78 -6.42
N VAL A 42 -1.82 2.46 -7.07
CA VAL A 42 -1.36 3.21 -8.24
C VAL A 42 -1.92 2.57 -9.51
N ASN A 43 -1.78 1.27 -9.65
CA ASN A 43 -2.24 0.56 -10.84
C ASN A 43 -3.67 0.06 -10.74
N ASN A 44 -4.25 0.06 -9.54
CA ASN A 44 -5.62 -0.38 -9.29
C ASN A 44 -5.91 -1.79 -9.79
N LEU A 45 -4.97 -2.70 -9.57
CA LEU A 45 -5.12 -4.08 -10.02
C LEU A 45 -6.08 -4.85 -9.12
N PRO A 46 -6.86 -5.80 -9.70
CA PRO A 46 -7.67 -6.70 -8.88
C PRO A 46 -6.78 -7.56 -7.99
N LEU A 47 -7.29 -7.89 -6.81
CA LEU A 47 -6.56 -8.71 -5.85
C LEU A 47 -6.10 -10.03 -6.44
N ALA A 48 -6.96 -10.68 -7.24
CA ALA A 48 -6.61 -11.94 -7.88
C ALA A 48 -5.38 -11.80 -8.78
N GLN A 49 -5.29 -10.68 -9.49
CA GLN A 49 -4.14 -10.41 -10.35
C GLN A 49 -2.87 -10.19 -9.54
N ILE A 50 -2.97 -9.48 -8.42
CA ILE A 50 -1.82 -9.25 -7.55
C ILE A 50 -1.29 -10.58 -7.01
N CYS A 51 -2.19 -11.47 -6.59
CA CYS A 51 -1.81 -12.80 -6.12
C CYS A 51 -1.04 -13.57 -7.20
N ARG A 52 -1.50 -13.49 -8.45
CA ARG A 52 -0.82 -14.16 -9.56
C ARG A 52 0.54 -13.56 -9.86
N GLU A 53 0.61 -12.22 -9.88
CA GLU A 53 1.86 -11.52 -10.19
C GLU A 53 2.92 -11.78 -9.13
N MET A 54 2.53 -11.77 -7.87
CA MET A 54 3.47 -11.97 -6.77
C MET A 54 3.62 -13.42 -6.36
N LYS A 55 2.77 -14.31 -6.88
CA LYS A 55 2.77 -15.74 -6.58
C LYS A 55 2.60 -16.01 -5.09
N ILE A 56 1.71 -15.28 -4.47
CA ILE A 56 1.39 -15.45 -3.04
C ILE A 56 -0.11 -15.53 -2.87
N SER A 57 -0.53 -16.02 -1.69
CA SER A 57 -1.94 -16.16 -1.38
C SER A 57 -2.58 -14.80 -1.06
N LYS A 58 -3.91 -14.76 -1.12
CA LYS A 58 -4.68 -13.58 -0.76
C LYS A 58 -4.38 -13.13 0.66
N VAL A 59 -4.25 -14.08 1.59
CA VAL A 59 -3.93 -13.77 2.99
C VAL A 59 -2.59 -13.07 3.09
N ASN A 60 -1.60 -13.52 2.33
CA ASN A 60 -0.29 -12.90 2.34
C ASN A 60 -0.29 -11.50 1.73
N VAL A 61 -1.09 -11.28 0.67
CA VAL A 61 -1.23 -9.94 0.11
C VAL A 61 -1.80 -8.99 1.16
N TYR A 62 -2.83 -9.40 1.86
CA TYR A 62 -3.42 -8.57 2.92
C TYR A 62 -2.44 -8.31 4.05
N ARG A 63 -1.65 -9.32 4.43
CA ARG A 63 -0.66 -9.17 5.49
C ARG A 63 0.40 -8.13 5.08
N ILE A 64 0.92 -8.24 3.87
CA ILE A 64 1.93 -7.31 3.37
C ILE A 64 1.34 -5.91 3.25
N ARG A 65 0.13 -5.79 2.73
CA ARG A 65 -0.57 -4.51 2.66
C ARG A 65 -0.69 -3.86 4.02
N ASN A 66 -1.11 -4.64 5.03
CA ASN A 66 -1.30 -4.12 6.37
C ASN A 66 0.03 -3.68 6.99
N GLN A 67 1.08 -4.45 6.78
CA GLN A 67 2.42 -4.08 7.24
C GLN A 67 2.88 -2.77 6.59
N ALA A 68 2.66 -2.66 5.28
CA ALA A 68 3.06 -1.46 4.54
C ALA A 68 2.31 -0.23 5.05
N LEU A 69 1.01 -0.36 5.28
CA LEU A 69 0.20 0.74 5.79
C LEU A 69 0.62 1.13 7.20
N ASP A 70 0.99 0.16 8.03
CA ASP A 70 1.51 0.44 9.37
C ASP A 70 2.83 1.21 9.30
N HIS A 71 3.70 0.86 8.38
CA HIS A 71 4.96 1.57 8.18
C HIS A 71 4.72 3.01 7.74
N LEU A 72 3.80 3.20 6.79
CA LEU A 72 3.45 4.55 6.34
C LEU A 72 2.81 5.37 7.45
N ALA A 73 1.96 4.75 8.25
CA ALA A 73 1.36 5.43 9.40
C ALA A 73 2.42 5.89 10.39
N GLY A 74 3.45 5.06 10.61
CA GLY A 74 4.57 5.42 11.45
C GLY A 74 5.34 6.62 10.91
N MET A 75 5.55 6.67 9.61
CA MET A 75 6.23 7.79 8.97
C MET A 75 5.42 9.10 9.11
N VAL A 76 4.11 9.01 8.91
CA VAL A 76 3.23 10.17 9.01
C VAL A 76 3.19 10.70 10.43
N ASN A 77 3.30 9.83 11.42
CA ASN A 77 3.24 10.20 12.83
C ASN A 77 4.61 10.42 13.47
N ALA A 78 5.67 10.37 12.68
CA ALA A 78 7.03 10.49 13.19
C ALA A 78 7.39 11.93 13.60
N ASP A 79 6.53 12.85 13.28
CA ASP A 79 6.71 14.24 13.70
C ASP A 79 6.29 14.38 15.16
#